data_63f328ee59ab23376e715806da7dbeac
#
_entry.id   63f328ee59ab23376e715806da7dbeac
#
_cell.length_a   1.000
_cell.length_b   1.000
_cell.length_c   1.000
_cell.angle_alpha   90.00
_cell.angle_beta   90.00
_cell.angle_gamma   90.00
#
_symmetry.space_group_name_H-M   'P 1'
#
loop_
_entity.id
_entity.type
_entity.pdbx_description
1 polymer ?
#
loop_
_entity_poly.entity_id
_entity_poly.type
_entity_poly.pdbx_seq_one_letter_code
_entity_poly.pdbx_strand_id
1 'polypeptide(L)'
;MKVRKAIIPAAGLGTRFLPATKAQPKEMLPIVDKPTIQYIVEEAIESGIEDIMIVTGRGKRAIEDHFDKSYELEDSLKRKGQDDLLSLVQDISNLVNIHYIRQKEPRGLGHAIYCAKSFIDNEPFAVLLGDDIVDAGTPCLKQLINIYNEYNTTVIGVQKVPDEDVSKYGIVNCTHIEDRVYKIKDLVEKPEKTKAPSNIAILGRYIITPRIFQQLENVQPGSGGEIQLTDALKGLLGSEAMYAYDFIGKRYDVGNKLGFLEATVEFALKREDLKDSFSEYLRRIVKGRDDICT
;
A
#
# COMPACT_ATOMS: atom_id res chain seq x y z
N MET A 1 -16.22 -11.92 -11.94
CA MET A 1 -16.78 -10.65 -11.39
C MET A 1 -15.73 -9.56 -11.53
N LYS A 2 -16.14 -8.30 -11.75
CA LYS A 2 -15.20 -7.17 -11.84
C LYS A 2 -14.74 -6.78 -10.43
N VAL A 3 -13.45 -6.47 -10.25
CA VAL A 3 -12.91 -5.91 -9.01
C VAL A 3 -13.20 -4.40 -9.02
N ARG A 4 -14.11 -3.92 -8.15
CA ARG A 4 -14.55 -2.51 -8.09
C ARG A 4 -14.27 -1.86 -6.75
N LYS A 5 -14.06 -2.64 -5.71
CA LYS A 5 -13.88 -2.18 -4.33
C LYS A 5 -12.46 -2.41 -3.86
N ALA A 6 -11.93 -1.48 -3.08
CA ALA A 6 -10.64 -1.63 -2.43
C ALA A 6 -10.71 -1.36 -0.93
N ILE A 7 -9.85 -2.03 -0.17
CA ILE A 7 -9.60 -1.77 1.24
C ILE A 7 -8.17 -1.24 1.38
N ILE A 8 -8.03 -0.11 2.06
CA ILE A 8 -6.72 0.47 2.42
C ILE A 8 -6.58 0.45 3.95
N PRO A 9 -5.81 -0.49 4.51
CA PRO A 9 -5.55 -0.52 5.95
C PRO A 9 -4.62 0.63 6.35
N ALA A 10 -5.11 1.53 7.21
CA ALA A 10 -4.39 2.70 7.71
C ALA A 10 -4.51 2.87 9.26
N ALA A 11 -4.75 1.76 9.98
CA ALA A 11 -4.96 1.79 11.43
C ALA A 11 -3.66 1.64 12.27
N GLY A 12 -2.51 1.37 11.63
CA GLY A 12 -1.23 1.14 12.29
C GLY A 12 -0.70 2.35 13.07
N LEU A 13 0.03 2.12 14.17
CA LEU A 13 0.51 3.18 15.08
C LEU A 13 1.67 4.02 14.52
N GLY A 14 2.37 3.56 13.48
CA GLY A 14 3.45 4.30 12.84
C GLY A 14 4.70 4.50 13.71
N THR A 15 4.98 3.61 14.65
CA THR A 15 6.06 3.76 15.66
C THR A 15 7.45 3.94 15.08
N ARG A 16 7.71 3.44 13.86
CA ARG A 16 9.01 3.58 13.15
C ARG A 16 9.36 5.04 12.83
N PHE A 17 8.37 5.92 12.75
CA PHE A 17 8.52 7.34 12.43
C PHE A 17 8.34 8.29 13.63
N LEU A 18 8.35 7.75 14.86
CA LEU A 18 8.38 8.62 16.03
C LEU A 18 9.65 9.49 16.00
N PRO A 19 9.56 10.78 16.40
CA PRO A 19 8.42 11.46 17.02
C PRO A 19 7.37 12.02 16.03
N ALA A 20 7.61 12.06 14.71
CA ALA A 20 6.71 12.69 13.74
C ALA A 20 5.27 12.11 13.82
N THR A 21 5.16 10.80 13.96
CA THR A 21 3.86 10.10 14.01
C THR A 21 3.18 10.11 15.39
N LYS A 22 3.68 10.89 16.34
CA LYS A 22 3.01 11.09 17.63
C LYS A 22 1.64 11.78 17.47
N ALA A 23 1.57 12.75 16.55
CA ALA A 23 0.37 13.56 16.32
C ALA A 23 -0.19 13.43 14.90
N GLN A 24 0.53 12.77 13.98
CA GLN A 24 0.17 12.65 12.57
C GLN A 24 0.22 11.19 12.12
N PRO A 25 -0.75 10.71 11.33
CA PRO A 25 -0.69 9.40 10.70
C PRO A 25 0.57 9.26 9.82
N LYS A 26 1.21 8.07 9.85
CA LYS A 26 2.35 7.80 8.95
C LYS A 26 1.94 7.91 7.47
N GLU A 27 0.70 7.60 7.17
CA GLU A 27 0.11 7.66 5.84
C GLU A 27 -0.05 9.09 5.32
N MET A 28 0.04 10.10 6.22
CA MET A 28 0.04 11.54 5.90
C MET A 28 1.45 12.14 5.79
N LEU A 29 2.49 11.36 5.97
CA LEU A 29 3.86 11.83 5.69
C LEU A 29 4.00 12.08 4.18
N PRO A 30 4.46 13.29 3.75
CA PRO A 30 4.45 13.65 2.36
C PRO A 30 5.70 13.15 1.62
N ILE A 31 5.51 12.54 0.47
CA ILE A 31 6.55 12.36 -0.54
C ILE A 31 6.57 13.63 -1.38
N VAL A 32 7.58 14.47 -1.17
CA VAL A 32 7.66 15.86 -1.62
C VAL A 32 6.55 16.71 -0.99
N ASP A 33 5.38 16.81 -1.61
CA ASP A 33 4.22 17.61 -1.15
C ASP A 33 2.89 16.82 -1.16
N LYS A 34 2.90 15.56 -1.62
CA LYS A 34 1.72 14.71 -1.69
C LYS A 34 1.77 13.65 -0.58
N PRO A 35 0.74 13.52 0.29
CA PRO A 35 0.70 12.47 1.30
C PRO A 35 0.79 11.07 0.71
N THR A 36 1.49 10.16 1.40
CA THR A 36 1.67 8.76 0.97
C THR A 36 0.35 8.09 0.60
N ILE A 37 -0.71 8.29 1.43
CA ILE A 37 -2.03 7.68 1.20
C ILE A 37 -2.66 8.10 -0.12
N GLN A 38 -2.39 9.31 -0.61
CA GLN A 38 -2.95 9.79 -1.87
C GLN A 38 -2.39 9.03 -3.06
N TYR A 39 -1.09 8.68 -3.08
CA TYR A 39 -0.51 7.81 -4.11
C TYR A 39 -1.21 6.45 -4.17
N ILE A 40 -1.58 5.88 -3.02
CA ILE A 40 -2.27 4.59 -2.93
C ILE A 40 -3.70 4.69 -3.46
N VAL A 41 -4.41 5.78 -3.14
CA VAL A 41 -5.77 6.05 -3.64
C VAL A 41 -5.74 6.28 -5.15
N GLU A 42 -4.81 7.08 -5.67
CA GLU A 42 -4.64 7.33 -7.10
C GLU A 42 -4.35 6.03 -7.87
N GLU A 43 -3.45 5.17 -7.37
CA GLU A 43 -3.20 3.85 -7.98
C GLU A 43 -4.47 2.99 -8.07
N ALA A 44 -5.30 3.01 -7.01
CA ALA A 44 -6.56 2.27 -7.01
C ALA A 44 -7.52 2.80 -8.09
N ILE A 45 -7.68 4.11 -8.20
CA ILE A 45 -8.53 4.78 -9.19
C ILE A 45 -8.06 4.47 -10.62
N GLU A 46 -6.79 4.65 -10.91
CA GLU A 46 -6.18 4.36 -12.21
C GLU A 46 -6.31 2.88 -12.60
N SER A 47 -6.43 2.00 -11.61
CA SER A 47 -6.69 0.57 -11.80
C SER A 47 -8.15 0.25 -12.08
N GLY A 48 -9.08 1.20 -11.91
CA GLY A 48 -10.51 1.05 -12.17
C GLY A 48 -11.34 0.67 -10.93
N ILE A 49 -10.85 0.99 -9.72
CA ILE A 49 -11.61 0.91 -8.46
C ILE A 49 -12.62 2.05 -8.43
N GLU A 50 -13.83 1.74 -7.99
CA GLU A 50 -14.98 2.66 -7.94
C GLU A 50 -15.29 3.13 -6.51
N ASP A 51 -15.05 2.26 -5.51
CA ASP A 51 -15.29 2.54 -4.09
C ASP A 51 -14.09 2.10 -3.23
N ILE A 52 -13.65 2.95 -2.32
CA ILE A 52 -12.52 2.67 -1.42
C ILE A 52 -12.97 2.71 0.04
N MET A 53 -12.65 1.68 0.81
CA MET A 53 -12.79 1.65 2.26
C MET A 53 -11.41 1.87 2.91
N ILE A 54 -11.22 2.98 3.60
CA ILE A 54 -10.04 3.21 4.42
C ILE A 54 -10.34 2.74 5.85
N VAL A 55 -9.56 1.76 6.32
CA VAL A 55 -9.68 1.26 7.70
C VAL A 55 -8.78 2.08 8.59
N THR A 56 -9.37 3.01 9.34
CA THR A 56 -8.66 3.94 10.22
C THR A 56 -8.55 3.43 11.67
N GLY A 57 -7.64 4.04 12.43
CA GLY A 57 -7.49 3.83 13.86
C GLY A 57 -7.72 5.11 14.66
N ARG A 58 -7.40 5.08 15.96
CA ARG A 58 -7.42 6.29 16.79
C ARG A 58 -6.36 7.28 16.31
N GLY A 59 -6.73 8.57 16.21
CA GLY A 59 -5.79 9.65 15.83
C GLY A 59 -5.49 9.72 14.32
N LYS A 60 -6.35 9.16 13.46
CA LYS A 60 -6.18 9.13 12.00
C LYS A 60 -7.07 10.16 11.26
N ARG A 61 -7.68 11.12 11.97
CA ARG A 61 -8.59 12.11 11.39
C ARG A 61 -7.99 12.89 10.23
N ALA A 62 -6.69 13.18 10.26
CA ALA A 62 -6.01 13.88 9.15
C ALA A 62 -6.12 13.17 7.79
N ILE A 63 -6.37 11.85 7.77
CA ILE A 63 -6.64 11.11 6.53
C ILE A 63 -8.04 11.46 5.99
N GLU A 64 -9.02 11.55 6.90
CA GLU A 64 -10.40 11.93 6.56
C GLU A 64 -10.42 13.38 6.06
N ASP A 65 -9.83 14.30 6.85
CA ASP A 65 -9.76 15.73 6.53
C ASP A 65 -9.03 16.00 5.18
N HIS A 66 -8.10 15.14 4.75
CA HIS A 66 -7.37 15.29 3.49
C HIS A 66 -8.25 15.05 2.24
N PHE A 67 -9.14 14.09 2.32
CA PHE A 67 -10.03 13.74 1.20
C PHE A 67 -11.39 14.43 1.29
N ASP A 68 -11.72 15.03 2.43
CA ASP A 68 -12.96 15.78 2.62
C ASP A 68 -12.84 17.18 2.04
N LYS A 69 -13.99 17.78 1.76
CA LYS A 69 -14.09 19.15 1.23
C LYS A 69 -13.75 20.18 2.31
N SER A 70 -12.77 21.05 2.04
CA SER A 70 -12.37 22.14 2.94
C SER A 70 -12.96 23.47 2.47
N TYR A 71 -14.17 23.81 2.93
CA TYR A 71 -14.88 25.02 2.50
C TYR A 71 -14.12 26.32 2.78
N GLU A 72 -13.48 26.44 3.94
CA GLU A 72 -12.73 27.62 4.33
C GLU A 72 -11.51 27.83 3.47
N LEU A 73 -10.79 26.77 3.11
CA LEU A 73 -9.62 26.82 2.25
C LEU A 73 -10.05 27.18 0.82
N GLU A 74 -11.04 26.48 0.27
CA GLU A 74 -11.55 26.74 -1.08
C GLU A 74 -12.05 28.19 -1.23
N ASP A 75 -12.80 28.71 -0.27
CA ASP A 75 -13.28 30.09 -0.28
C ASP A 75 -12.13 31.11 -0.19
N SER A 76 -11.11 30.82 0.64
CA SER A 76 -9.91 31.65 0.73
C SER A 76 -9.12 31.70 -0.58
N LEU A 77 -8.91 30.53 -1.24
CA LEU A 77 -8.22 30.42 -2.52
C LEU A 77 -8.98 31.19 -3.62
N LYS A 78 -10.30 30.99 -3.67
CA LYS A 78 -11.17 31.69 -4.62
C LYS A 78 -11.11 33.20 -4.45
N ARG A 79 -11.18 33.73 -3.22
CA ARG A 79 -11.08 35.18 -2.96
C ARG A 79 -9.73 35.76 -3.35
N LYS A 80 -8.65 34.96 -3.30
CA LYS A 80 -7.30 35.37 -3.67
C LYS A 80 -6.99 35.18 -5.16
N GLY A 81 -7.91 34.61 -5.95
CA GLY A 81 -7.71 34.32 -7.36
C GLY A 81 -6.65 33.23 -7.62
N GLN A 82 -6.48 32.29 -6.69
CA GLN A 82 -5.52 31.19 -6.78
C GLN A 82 -6.19 29.96 -7.39
N ASP A 83 -6.62 30.07 -8.65
CA ASP A 83 -7.49 29.08 -9.31
C ASP A 83 -6.82 27.72 -9.49
N ASP A 84 -5.51 27.67 -9.75
CA ASP A 84 -4.75 26.42 -9.87
C ASP A 84 -4.74 25.62 -8.55
N LEU A 85 -4.52 26.31 -7.42
CA LEU A 85 -4.55 25.69 -6.11
C LEU A 85 -5.98 25.31 -5.69
N LEU A 86 -6.97 26.10 -6.09
CA LEU A 86 -8.38 25.76 -5.84
C LEU A 86 -8.76 24.49 -6.60
N SER A 87 -8.39 24.38 -7.88
CA SER A 87 -8.63 23.16 -8.67
C SER A 87 -7.95 21.95 -8.03
N LEU A 88 -6.68 22.08 -7.63
CA LEU A 88 -5.94 21.00 -6.96
C LEU A 88 -6.66 20.48 -5.72
N VAL A 89 -7.14 21.37 -4.85
CA VAL A 89 -7.85 20.98 -3.60
C VAL A 89 -9.20 20.32 -3.92
N GLN A 90 -9.93 20.85 -4.90
CA GLN A 90 -11.22 20.27 -5.31
C GLN A 90 -11.04 18.90 -5.99
N ASP A 91 -10.00 18.72 -6.79
CA ASP A 91 -9.72 17.44 -7.45
C ASP A 91 -9.43 16.34 -6.41
N ILE A 92 -8.69 16.64 -5.34
CA ILE A 92 -8.45 15.69 -4.24
C ILE A 92 -9.77 15.26 -3.58
N SER A 93 -10.66 16.19 -3.30
CA SER A 93 -11.96 15.90 -2.65
C SER A 93 -12.94 15.14 -3.56
N ASN A 94 -12.72 15.16 -4.86
CA ASN A 94 -13.58 14.52 -5.85
C ASN A 94 -12.97 13.27 -6.49
N LEU A 95 -11.85 12.75 -5.98
CA LEU A 95 -11.11 11.66 -6.61
C LEU A 95 -11.96 10.39 -6.79
N VAL A 96 -12.65 9.96 -5.74
CA VAL A 96 -13.42 8.70 -5.71
C VAL A 96 -14.33 8.65 -4.48
N ASN A 97 -15.31 7.74 -4.46
CA ASN A 97 -16.09 7.48 -3.24
C ASN A 97 -15.22 6.82 -2.17
N ILE A 98 -14.90 7.56 -1.10
CA ILE A 98 -14.12 7.06 0.02
C ILE A 98 -15.04 6.86 1.22
N HIS A 99 -14.97 5.68 1.81
CA HIS A 99 -15.65 5.28 3.03
C HIS A 99 -14.65 5.04 4.14
N TYR A 100 -15.04 5.29 5.38
CA TYR A 100 -14.17 5.11 6.54
C TYR A 100 -14.79 4.13 7.52
N ILE A 101 -14.00 3.18 8.00
CA ILE A 101 -14.38 2.32 9.12
C ILE A 101 -13.25 2.28 10.14
N ARG A 102 -13.62 2.21 11.41
CA ARG A 102 -12.63 2.23 12.48
C ARG A 102 -12.29 0.84 12.98
N GLN A 103 -11.02 0.48 12.89
CA GLN A 103 -10.46 -0.61 13.68
C GLN A 103 -10.31 -0.13 15.13
N LYS A 104 -11.20 -0.58 16.02
CA LYS A 104 -11.23 -0.11 17.43
C LYS A 104 -9.99 -0.54 18.22
N GLU A 105 -9.45 -1.72 17.92
CA GLU A 105 -8.29 -2.32 18.55
C GLU A 105 -7.26 -2.72 17.47
N PRO A 106 -5.97 -2.40 17.64
CA PRO A 106 -4.92 -2.72 16.63
C PRO A 106 -4.54 -4.22 16.70
N ARG A 107 -5.44 -5.10 16.23
CA ARG A 107 -5.30 -6.56 16.28
C ARG A 107 -4.64 -7.16 15.04
N GLY A 108 -3.93 -6.37 14.24
CA GLY A 108 -3.21 -6.82 13.05
C GLY A 108 -3.93 -6.54 11.74
N LEU A 109 -3.22 -6.83 10.62
CA LEU A 109 -3.67 -6.55 9.25
C LEU A 109 -4.91 -7.34 8.86
N GLY A 110 -4.95 -8.64 9.18
CA GLY A 110 -6.12 -9.48 8.90
C GLY A 110 -7.38 -8.95 9.59
N HIS A 111 -7.27 -8.51 10.84
CA HIS A 111 -8.39 -7.89 11.56
C HIS A 111 -8.84 -6.56 10.93
N ALA A 112 -7.91 -5.74 10.45
CA ALA A 112 -8.27 -4.50 9.73
C ALA A 112 -9.12 -4.80 8.50
N ILE A 113 -8.72 -5.79 7.69
CA ILE A 113 -9.50 -6.24 6.53
C ILE A 113 -10.85 -6.79 6.96
N TYR A 114 -10.90 -7.58 8.03
CA TYR A 114 -12.15 -8.13 8.55
C TYR A 114 -13.16 -7.04 8.97
N CYS A 115 -12.70 -5.91 9.52
CA CYS A 115 -13.56 -4.78 9.84
C CYS A 115 -14.34 -4.24 8.63
N ALA A 116 -13.83 -4.40 7.42
CA ALA A 116 -14.47 -3.95 6.19
C ALA A 116 -15.38 -5.00 5.53
N LYS A 117 -15.64 -6.15 6.17
CA LYS A 117 -16.45 -7.25 5.61
C LYS A 117 -17.80 -6.80 5.07
N SER A 118 -18.53 -5.98 5.82
CA SER A 118 -19.87 -5.50 5.41
C SER A 118 -19.86 -4.57 4.20
N PHE A 119 -18.75 -3.89 3.93
CA PHE A 119 -18.57 -3.07 2.74
C PHE A 119 -18.32 -3.90 1.48
N ILE A 120 -17.58 -4.97 1.61
CA ILE A 120 -17.21 -5.84 0.47
C ILE A 120 -18.39 -6.65 -0.03
N ASP A 121 -19.27 -7.05 0.88
CA ASP A 121 -20.36 -7.95 0.56
C ASP A 121 -19.83 -9.29 0.01
N ASN A 122 -20.23 -9.72 -1.18
CA ASN A 122 -19.81 -11.00 -1.78
C ASN A 122 -19.05 -10.79 -3.11
N GLU A 123 -18.29 -9.70 -3.23
CA GLU A 123 -17.51 -9.35 -4.42
C GLU A 123 -16.00 -9.53 -4.20
N PRO A 124 -15.21 -9.83 -5.26
CA PRO A 124 -13.75 -9.75 -5.17
C PRO A 124 -13.32 -8.31 -4.93
N PHE A 125 -12.28 -8.13 -4.15
CA PHE A 125 -11.81 -6.81 -3.76
C PHE A 125 -10.29 -6.71 -3.76
N ALA A 126 -9.81 -5.49 -3.91
CA ALA A 126 -8.40 -5.17 -3.79
C ALA A 126 -8.03 -4.85 -2.33
N VAL A 127 -6.79 -5.16 -1.96
CA VAL A 127 -6.16 -4.63 -0.74
C VAL A 127 -4.86 -3.93 -1.14
N LEU A 128 -4.69 -2.67 -0.71
CA LEU A 128 -3.48 -1.90 -0.92
C LEU A 128 -2.94 -1.45 0.44
N LEU A 129 -1.72 -1.85 0.78
CA LEU A 129 -1.09 -1.39 2.02
C LEU A 129 -0.70 0.08 1.90
N GLY A 130 -1.00 0.85 2.95
CA GLY A 130 -0.84 2.31 2.96
C GLY A 130 0.62 2.81 3.09
N ASP A 131 1.59 1.91 3.16
CA ASP A 131 3.02 2.20 3.29
C ASP A 131 3.89 1.57 2.19
N ASP A 132 3.26 1.11 1.11
CA ASP A 132 3.94 0.61 -0.09
C ASP A 132 3.56 1.45 -1.32
N ILE A 133 4.49 2.18 -1.89
CA ILE A 133 4.30 2.91 -3.16
C ILE A 133 4.97 2.11 -4.29
N VAL A 134 4.28 1.95 -5.40
CA VAL A 134 4.84 1.32 -6.61
C VAL A 134 4.82 2.32 -7.74
N ASP A 135 6.01 2.62 -8.25
CA ASP A 135 6.21 3.44 -9.43
C ASP A 135 6.32 2.55 -10.67
N ALA A 136 5.34 2.62 -11.54
CA ALA A 136 5.22 1.76 -12.72
C ALA A 136 4.46 2.45 -13.84
N GLY A 137 4.78 2.12 -15.09
CA GLY A 137 4.06 2.64 -16.26
C GLY A 137 2.61 2.15 -16.34
N THR A 138 2.32 0.93 -15.85
CA THR A 138 0.98 0.42 -15.60
C THR A 138 0.82 0.21 -14.09
N PRO A 139 -0.19 0.78 -13.43
CA PRO A 139 -0.39 0.64 -11.99
C PRO A 139 -0.28 -0.82 -11.53
N CYS A 140 0.42 -1.07 -10.43
CA CYS A 140 0.64 -2.43 -9.93
C CYS A 140 -0.69 -3.16 -9.71
N LEU A 141 -1.67 -2.51 -9.09
CA LEU A 141 -2.98 -3.09 -8.88
C LEU A 141 -3.67 -3.46 -10.21
N LYS A 142 -3.51 -2.64 -11.26
CA LYS A 142 -4.06 -2.94 -12.60
C LYS A 142 -3.46 -4.19 -13.19
N GLN A 143 -2.16 -4.41 -12.99
CA GLN A 143 -1.49 -5.64 -13.43
C GLN A 143 -2.11 -6.86 -12.74
N LEU A 144 -2.33 -6.79 -11.41
CA LEU A 144 -2.97 -7.88 -10.66
C LEU A 144 -4.42 -8.13 -11.10
N ILE A 145 -5.19 -7.06 -11.39
CA ILE A 145 -6.56 -7.18 -11.89
C ILE A 145 -6.59 -7.94 -13.22
N ASN A 146 -5.62 -7.73 -14.11
CA ASN A 146 -5.54 -8.45 -15.36
C ASN A 146 -5.35 -9.96 -15.12
N ILE A 147 -4.48 -10.35 -14.20
CA ILE A 147 -4.28 -11.75 -13.81
C ILE A 147 -5.53 -12.32 -13.12
N TYR A 148 -6.20 -11.54 -12.26
CA TYR A 148 -7.46 -11.94 -11.67
C TYR A 148 -8.54 -12.21 -12.73
N ASN A 149 -8.64 -11.38 -13.77
CA ASN A 149 -9.61 -11.56 -14.85
C ASN A 149 -9.39 -12.86 -15.64
N GLU A 150 -8.15 -13.35 -15.69
CA GLU A 150 -7.78 -14.60 -16.33
C GLU A 150 -8.09 -15.81 -15.46
N TYR A 151 -7.66 -15.79 -14.19
CA TYR A 151 -7.75 -16.95 -13.30
C TYR A 151 -8.99 -16.96 -12.40
N ASN A 152 -9.70 -15.84 -12.24
CA ASN A 152 -10.89 -15.66 -11.39
C ASN A 152 -10.73 -16.15 -9.95
N THR A 153 -9.55 -15.97 -9.36
CA THR A 153 -9.23 -16.36 -7.98
C THR A 153 -8.24 -15.38 -7.37
N THR A 154 -7.94 -15.56 -6.07
CA THR A 154 -7.02 -14.68 -5.33
C THR A 154 -5.66 -14.54 -6.02
N VAL A 155 -5.21 -13.29 -6.22
CA VAL A 155 -3.90 -12.92 -6.79
C VAL A 155 -3.14 -12.03 -5.82
N ILE A 156 -1.87 -12.34 -5.60
CA ILE A 156 -0.99 -11.62 -4.66
C ILE A 156 0.17 -11.00 -5.44
N GLY A 157 0.42 -9.72 -5.25
CA GLY A 157 1.58 -9.03 -5.80
C GLY A 157 2.86 -9.40 -5.05
N VAL A 158 3.86 -9.85 -5.79
CA VAL A 158 5.15 -10.29 -5.24
C VAL A 158 6.32 -9.72 -6.02
N GLN A 159 7.50 -9.68 -5.39
CA GLN A 159 8.81 -9.51 -6.04
C GLN A 159 9.87 -10.27 -5.25
N LYS A 160 11.01 -10.53 -5.89
CA LYS A 160 12.18 -11.06 -5.20
C LYS A 160 12.81 -10.00 -4.31
N VAL A 161 13.15 -10.38 -3.10
CA VAL A 161 13.89 -9.54 -2.14
C VAL A 161 15.24 -10.18 -1.83
N PRO A 162 16.23 -9.40 -1.33
CA PRO A 162 17.47 -9.97 -0.79
C PRO A 162 17.17 -11.00 0.32
N ASP A 163 17.96 -12.06 0.39
CA ASP A 163 17.74 -13.13 1.37
C ASP A 163 17.81 -12.67 2.83
N GLU A 164 18.52 -11.59 3.12
CA GLU A 164 18.56 -10.93 4.43
C GLU A 164 17.26 -10.24 4.81
N ASP A 165 16.39 -9.96 3.84
CA ASP A 165 15.16 -9.21 4.04
C ASP A 165 13.91 -10.09 4.15
N VAL A 166 14.02 -11.41 3.92
CA VAL A 166 12.87 -12.33 3.94
C VAL A 166 12.11 -12.31 5.28
N SER A 167 12.78 -12.05 6.39
CA SER A 167 12.17 -11.96 7.71
C SER A 167 11.31 -10.70 7.93
N LYS A 168 11.27 -9.79 6.96
CA LYS A 168 10.45 -8.57 7.02
C LYS A 168 9.07 -8.76 6.41
N TYR A 169 8.87 -9.81 5.58
CA TYR A 169 7.70 -9.98 4.71
C TYR A 169 7.06 -11.36 4.87
N GLY A 170 5.81 -11.47 4.42
CA GLY A 170 5.23 -12.76 4.08
C GLY A 170 5.96 -13.34 2.85
N ILE A 171 6.36 -14.59 2.91
CA ILE A 171 7.11 -15.27 1.85
C ILE A 171 6.24 -16.37 1.23
N VAL A 172 6.25 -16.47 -0.11
CA VAL A 172 5.50 -17.47 -0.82
C VAL A 172 6.36 -18.66 -1.23
N ASN A 173 5.83 -19.88 -1.03
CA ASN A 173 6.29 -21.08 -1.71
C ASN A 173 5.42 -21.28 -2.95
N CYS A 174 6.01 -21.25 -4.14
CA CYS A 174 5.25 -21.26 -5.38
C CYS A 174 5.96 -22.02 -6.50
N THR A 175 5.21 -22.35 -7.55
CA THR A 175 5.72 -22.95 -8.78
C THR A 175 5.44 -22.00 -9.92
N HIS A 176 6.42 -21.72 -10.74
CA HIS A 176 6.27 -20.93 -11.97
C HIS A 176 5.29 -21.60 -12.92
N ILE A 177 4.38 -20.82 -13.50
CA ILE A 177 3.39 -21.28 -14.48
C ILE A 177 3.75 -20.72 -15.86
N GLU A 178 3.73 -19.42 -15.99
CA GLU A 178 4.00 -18.70 -17.23
C GLU A 178 4.40 -17.25 -16.97
N ASP A 179 5.21 -16.67 -17.84
CA ASP A 179 5.71 -15.29 -17.73
C ASP A 179 6.11 -14.95 -16.28
N ARG A 180 5.35 -14.08 -15.61
CA ARG A 180 5.54 -13.60 -14.25
C ARG A 180 4.54 -14.19 -13.25
N VAL A 181 3.77 -15.21 -13.66
CA VAL A 181 2.72 -15.85 -12.88
C VAL A 181 3.24 -17.10 -12.20
N TYR A 182 2.94 -17.24 -10.93
CA TYR A 182 3.30 -18.39 -10.10
C TYR A 182 2.06 -18.92 -9.39
N LYS A 183 1.92 -20.26 -9.33
CA LYS A 183 0.91 -20.92 -8.50
C LYS A 183 1.43 -21.05 -7.07
N ILE A 184 0.71 -20.52 -6.10
CA ILE A 184 1.06 -20.57 -4.69
C ILE A 184 0.79 -21.97 -4.13
N LYS A 185 1.75 -22.50 -3.35
CA LYS A 185 1.65 -23.77 -2.63
C LYS A 185 1.58 -23.60 -1.12
N ASP A 186 2.26 -22.58 -0.60
CA ASP A 186 2.29 -22.25 0.83
C ASP A 186 2.68 -20.80 1.05
N LEU A 187 2.39 -20.27 2.23
CA LEU A 187 2.65 -18.91 2.68
C LEU A 187 3.19 -18.94 4.10
N VAL A 188 4.24 -18.18 4.38
CA VAL A 188 4.85 -18.09 5.71
C VAL A 188 5.08 -16.61 6.07
N GLU A 189 4.49 -16.15 7.18
CA GLU A 189 4.66 -14.79 7.66
C GLU A 189 6.02 -14.62 8.35
N LYS A 190 6.84 -13.72 7.85
CA LYS A 190 8.14 -13.30 8.44
C LYS A 190 9.00 -14.48 8.91
N PRO A 191 9.33 -15.42 8.04
CA PRO A 191 10.13 -16.59 8.43
C PRO A 191 11.54 -16.17 8.84
N GLU A 192 12.18 -16.96 9.68
CA GLU A 192 13.63 -16.90 9.83
C GLU A 192 14.30 -17.19 8.48
N LYS A 193 15.42 -16.55 8.16
CA LYS A 193 16.13 -16.72 6.88
C LYS A 193 16.33 -18.20 6.50
N THR A 194 16.72 -19.03 7.47
CA THR A 194 16.99 -20.47 7.27
C THR A 194 15.73 -21.31 7.04
N LYS A 195 14.55 -20.77 7.35
CA LYS A 195 13.24 -21.45 7.21
C LYS A 195 12.39 -20.87 6.08
N ALA A 196 12.86 -19.79 5.42
CA ALA A 196 12.16 -19.18 4.32
C ALA A 196 12.09 -20.14 3.13
N PRO A 197 10.90 -20.44 2.57
CA PRO A 197 10.75 -21.38 1.46
C PRO A 197 11.27 -20.82 0.12
N SER A 198 11.45 -19.52 0.03
CA SER A 198 11.97 -18.79 -1.13
C SER A 198 12.38 -17.38 -0.70
N ASN A 199 12.79 -16.54 -1.65
CA ASN A 199 12.94 -15.09 -1.47
C ASN A 199 11.89 -14.27 -2.24
N ILE A 200 10.76 -14.87 -2.58
CA ILE A 200 9.63 -14.20 -3.23
C ILE A 200 8.72 -13.64 -2.13
N ALA A 201 8.74 -12.32 -1.96
CA ALA A 201 8.05 -11.61 -0.89
C ALA A 201 6.70 -11.04 -1.36
N ILE A 202 5.73 -11.07 -0.47
CA ILE A 202 4.42 -10.42 -0.66
C ILE A 202 4.58 -8.93 -0.43
N LEU A 203 4.20 -8.11 -1.42
CA LEU A 203 4.47 -6.68 -1.41
C LEU A 203 3.19 -5.82 -1.56
N GLY A 204 2.34 -5.88 -0.55
CA GLY A 204 1.32 -4.87 -0.27
C GLY A 204 0.17 -4.72 -1.27
N ARG A 205 0.08 -5.52 -2.33
CA ARG A 205 -1.01 -5.52 -3.32
C ARG A 205 -1.64 -6.88 -3.43
N TYR A 206 -2.97 -6.93 -3.32
CA TYR A 206 -3.74 -8.17 -3.35
C TYR A 206 -5.06 -7.97 -4.08
N ILE A 207 -5.49 -8.97 -4.82
CA ILE A 207 -6.89 -9.18 -5.20
C ILE A 207 -7.36 -10.41 -4.44
N ILE A 208 -8.40 -10.28 -3.65
CA ILE A 208 -8.83 -11.34 -2.72
C ILE A 208 -10.30 -11.66 -2.97
N THR A 209 -10.64 -12.96 -2.94
CA THR A 209 -12.03 -13.41 -2.98
C THR A 209 -12.70 -13.23 -1.62
N PRO A 210 -14.03 -13.04 -1.55
CA PRO A 210 -14.74 -12.85 -0.27
C PRO A 210 -14.68 -14.05 0.66
N ARG A 211 -14.26 -15.23 0.18
CA ARG A 211 -14.02 -16.42 1.02
C ARG A 211 -12.99 -16.20 2.13
N ILE A 212 -12.11 -15.22 1.96
CA ILE A 212 -11.12 -14.86 2.99
C ILE A 212 -11.76 -14.51 4.33
N PHE A 213 -12.97 -13.94 4.34
CA PHE A 213 -13.63 -13.56 5.58
C PHE A 213 -13.96 -14.75 6.49
N GLN A 214 -14.25 -15.92 5.90
CA GLN A 214 -14.44 -17.17 6.68
C GLN A 214 -13.13 -17.60 7.35
N GLN A 215 -12.01 -17.41 6.68
CA GLN A 215 -10.69 -17.72 7.26
C GLN A 215 -10.35 -16.72 8.37
N LEU A 216 -10.57 -15.42 8.14
CA LEU A 216 -10.31 -14.35 9.11
C LEU A 216 -11.14 -14.49 10.39
N GLU A 217 -12.33 -15.08 10.34
CA GLU A 217 -13.15 -15.37 11.52
C GLU A 217 -12.53 -16.45 12.43
N ASN A 218 -11.78 -17.39 11.85
CA ASN A 218 -11.29 -18.57 12.55
C ASN A 218 -9.78 -18.55 12.83
N VAL A 219 -9.03 -17.64 12.18
CA VAL A 219 -7.58 -17.51 12.37
C VAL A 219 -7.26 -17.11 13.81
N GLN A 220 -6.40 -17.89 14.45
CA GLN A 220 -5.86 -17.56 15.77
C GLN A 220 -4.78 -16.48 15.65
N PRO A 221 -4.61 -15.61 16.66
CA PRO A 221 -3.51 -14.65 16.69
C PRO A 221 -2.16 -15.36 16.50
N GLY A 222 -1.41 -14.91 15.51
CA GLY A 222 -0.08 -15.43 15.16
C GLY A 222 1.06 -14.61 15.80
N SER A 223 2.10 -14.36 15.03
CA SER A 223 3.26 -13.59 15.47
C SER A 223 2.86 -12.22 16.03
N GLY A 224 3.36 -11.88 17.22
CA GLY A 224 3.04 -10.63 17.90
C GLY A 224 1.62 -10.56 18.51
N GLY A 225 0.87 -11.64 18.54
CA GLY A 225 -0.52 -11.65 19.01
C GLY A 225 -1.50 -11.02 18.03
N GLU A 226 -1.10 -10.85 16.76
CA GLU A 226 -1.89 -10.21 15.70
C GLU A 226 -2.58 -11.23 14.82
N ILE A 227 -3.75 -10.88 14.28
CA ILE A 227 -4.43 -11.62 13.21
C ILE A 227 -3.73 -11.26 11.89
N GLN A 228 -2.90 -12.16 11.40
CA GLN A 228 -2.13 -11.95 10.19
C GLN A 228 -2.94 -12.27 8.94
N LEU A 229 -2.83 -11.42 7.90
CA LEU A 229 -3.45 -11.70 6.61
C LEU A 229 -2.83 -12.94 5.95
N THR A 230 -1.53 -13.12 6.07
CA THR A 230 -0.79 -14.25 5.50
C THR A 230 -1.30 -15.59 6.03
N ASP A 231 -1.64 -15.67 7.32
CA ASP A 231 -2.19 -16.90 7.93
C ASP A 231 -3.61 -17.19 7.41
N ALA A 232 -4.44 -16.15 7.23
CA ALA A 232 -5.75 -16.31 6.63
C ALA A 232 -5.66 -16.73 5.15
N LEU A 233 -4.73 -16.17 4.38
CA LEU A 233 -4.47 -16.56 3.00
C LEU A 233 -3.96 -18.01 2.92
N LYS A 234 -3.11 -18.43 3.86
CA LYS A 234 -2.70 -19.83 3.97
C LYS A 234 -3.89 -20.76 4.21
N GLY A 235 -4.82 -20.38 5.07
CA GLY A 235 -6.08 -21.13 5.28
C GLY A 235 -6.93 -21.20 4.00
N LEU A 236 -6.94 -20.13 3.20
CA LEU A 236 -7.70 -20.04 1.96
C LEU A 236 -7.19 -21.01 0.88
N LEU A 237 -5.88 -21.34 0.86
CA LEU A 237 -5.29 -22.36 -0.04
C LEU A 237 -5.96 -23.73 0.04
N GLY A 238 -6.56 -24.08 1.18
CA GLY A 238 -7.31 -25.32 1.33
C GLY A 238 -8.63 -25.38 0.55
N SER A 239 -9.13 -24.23 0.10
CA SER A 239 -10.45 -24.10 -0.56
C SER A 239 -10.41 -23.51 -1.96
N GLU A 240 -9.33 -22.82 -2.35
CA GLU A 240 -9.15 -22.28 -3.70
C GLU A 240 -7.68 -22.24 -4.11
N ALA A 241 -7.43 -22.30 -5.42
CA ALA A 241 -6.11 -22.03 -5.98
C ALA A 241 -5.80 -20.54 -5.84
N MET A 242 -4.55 -20.20 -5.57
CA MET A 242 -4.10 -18.80 -5.54
C MET A 242 -2.86 -18.61 -6.40
N TYR A 243 -2.71 -17.41 -6.94
CA TYR A 243 -1.57 -17.06 -7.79
C TYR A 243 -0.80 -15.89 -7.21
N ALA A 244 0.51 -15.89 -7.43
CA ALA A 244 1.37 -14.76 -7.19
C ALA A 244 1.78 -14.18 -8.55
N TYR A 245 1.79 -12.86 -8.63
CA TYR A 245 2.26 -12.14 -9.80
C TYR A 245 3.47 -11.27 -9.46
N ASP A 246 4.60 -11.52 -10.11
CA ASP A 246 5.82 -10.73 -9.99
C ASP A 246 5.64 -9.44 -10.80
N PHE A 247 5.06 -8.42 -10.18
CA PHE A 247 4.66 -7.19 -10.85
C PHE A 247 5.84 -6.37 -11.38
N ILE A 248 5.58 -5.62 -12.44
CA ILE A 248 6.55 -4.71 -13.05
C ILE A 248 6.42 -3.34 -12.37
N GLY A 249 7.54 -2.79 -11.91
CA GLY A 249 7.60 -1.48 -11.26
C GLY A 249 8.63 -1.45 -10.15
N LYS A 250 8.97 -0.24 -9.73
CA LYS A 250 9.86 -0.02 -8.57
C LYS A 250 9.02 0.22 -7.33
N ARG A 251 9.17 -0.65 -6.35
CA ARG A 251 8.52 -0.53 -5.05
C ARG A 251 9.38 0.29 -4.09
N TYR A 252 8.73 1.14 -3.31
CA TYR A 252 9.30 1.86 -2.18
C TYR A 252 8.54 1.48 -0.91
N ASP A 253 9.25 0.87 0.06
CA ASP A 253 8.73 0.63 1.41
C ASP A 253 8.82 1.94 2.20
N VAL A 254 7.80 2.79 2.06
CA VAL A 254 7.73 4.07 2.78
C VAL A 254 7.31 3.90 4.25
N GLY A 255 7.13 2.66 4.70
CA GLY A 255 6.95 2.29 6.11
C GLY A 255 8.26 2.28 6.90
N ASN A 256 9.42 2.44 6.26
CA ASN A 256 10.72 2.62 6.91
C ASN A 256 11.42 3.91 6.46
N LYS A 257 12.36 4.40 7.26
CA LYS A 257 12.99 5.72 7.05
C LYS A 257 13.81 5.80 5.77
N LEU A 258 14.53 4.73 5.41
CA LEU A 258 15.38 4.71 4.22
C LEU A 258 14.52 4.71 2.95
N GLY A 259 13.57 3.78 2.84
CA GLY A 259 12.67 3.71 1.68
C GLY A 259 11.81 4.98 1.52
N PHE A 260 11.45 5.64 2.62
CA PHE A 260 10.78 6.94 2.58
C PHE A 260 11.67 8.04 1.98
N LEU A 261 12.96 8.07 2.36
CA LEU A 261 13.91 9.03 1.79
C LEU A 261 14.22 8.72 0.31
N GLU A 262 14.39 7.46 -0.04
CA GLU A 262 14.59 7.03 -1.44
C GLU A 262 13.40 7.45 -2.31
N ALA A 263 12.17 7.18 -1.88
CA ALA A 263 10.97 7.62 -2.57
C ALA A 263 10.96 9.15 -2.71
N THR A 264 11.20 9.90 -1.63
CA THR A 264 11.19 11.37 -1.66
C THR A 264 12.20 11.92 -2.65
N VAL A 265 13.43 11.39 -2.67
CA VAL A 265 14.48 11.82 -3.61
C VAL A 265 14.08 11.52 -5.06
N GLU A 266 13.65 10.29 -5.34
CA GLU A 266 13.36 9.89 -6.71
C GLU A 266 12.08 10.56 -7.26
N PHE A 267 11.07 10.77 -6.44
CA PHE A 267 9.88 11.52 -6.85
C PHE A 267 10.18 13.00 -7.07
N ALA A 268 11.05 13.62 -6.24
CA ALA A 268 11.52 14.98 -6.47
C ALA A 268 12.30 15.14 -7.79
N LEU A 269 13.11 14.13 -8.16
CA LEU A 269 13.86 14.13 -9.42
C LEU A 269 12.97 13.94 -10.67
N LYS A 270 11.73 13.45 -10.51
CA LYS A 270 10.75 13.32 -11.60
C LYS A 270 9.92 14.58 -11.83
N ARG A 271 9.91 15.50 -10.86
CA ARG A 271 9.09 16.71 -10.94
C ARG A 271 9.78 17.77 -11.80
N GLU A 272 9.04 18.32 -12.76
CA GLU A 272 9.55 19.35 -13.67
C GLU A 272 10.02 20.62 -12.94
N ASP A 273 9.35 21.02 -11.86
CA ASP A 273 9.66 22.19 -11.05
C ASP A 273 10.88 22.03 -10.14
N LEU A 274 11.33 20.78 -9.87
CA LEU A 274 12.39 20.47 -8.91
C LEU A 274 13.61 19.77 -9.52
N LYS A 275 13.44 18.98 -10.57
CA LYS A 275 14.44 18.02 -11.09
C LYS A 275 15.83 18.64 -11.30
N ASP A 276 15.93 19.81 -11.89
CA ASP A 276 17.20 20.40 -12.27
C ASP A 276 17.95 20.97 -11.06
N SER A 277 17.27 21.81 -10.26
CA SER A 277 17.85 22.42 -9.06
C SER A 277 18.19 21.36 -7.99
N PHE A 278 17.34 20.36 -7.84
CA PHE A 278 17.56 19.30 -6.89
C PHE A 278 18.68 18.34 -7.32
N SER A 279 18.78 18.02 -8.62
CA SER A 279 19.91 17.25 -9.19
C SER A 279 21.24 17.95 -8.95
N GLU A 280 21.31 19.27 -9.17
CA GLU A 280 22.52 20.05 -8.92
C GLU A 280 22.90 20.04 -7.43
N TYR A 281 21.91 20.21 -6.55
CA TYR A 281 22.10 20.13 -5.10
C TYR A 281 22.65 18.77 -4.67
N LEU A 282 22.10 17.66 -5.15
CA LEU A 282 22.57 16.31 -4.83
C LEU A 282 24.02 16.08 -5.29
N ARG A 283 24.36 16.49 -6.52
CA ARG A 283 25.75 16.39 -7.02
C ARG A 283 26.74 17.16 -6.14
N ARG A 284 26.36 18.32 -5.64
CA ARG A 284 27.19 19.14 -4.75
C ARG A 284 27.42 18.45 -3.40
N ILE A 285 26.38 17.84 -2.81
CA ILE A 285 26.51 17.09 -1.56
C ILE A 285 27.46 15.91 -1.72
N VAL A 286 27.31 15.12 -2.80
CA VAL A 286 28.15 13.95 -3.04
C VAL A 286 29.60 14.35 -3.22
N LYS A 287 29.92 15.37 -4.05
CA LYS A 287 31.28 15.90 -4.24
C LYS A 287 31.90 16.42 -2.94
N GLY A 288 31.14 17.18 -2.14
CA GLY A 288 31.65 17.70 -0.88
C GLY A 288 31.88 16.64 0.20
N ARG A 289 31.38 15.41 0.04
CA ARG A 289 31.70 14.27 0.92
C ARG A 289 32.99 13.57 0.51
N ASP A 290 33.29 13.50 -0.77
CA ASP A 290 34.55 12.93 -1.27
C ASP A 290 35.75 13.77 -0.78
N ASP A 291 35.58 15.11 -0.64
CA ASP A 291 36.60 16.04 -0.10
C ASP A 291 36.81 15.93 1.42
N ILE A 292 35.89 15.29 2.17
CA ILE A 292 35.98 15.11 3.64
C ILE A 292 36.59 13.74 4.01
N CYS A 293 36.57 12.79 3.08
CA CYS A 293 37.11 11.43 3.30
C CYS A 293 38.55 11.26 2.76
N THR A 294 39.16 12.31 2.24
CA THR A 294 40.58 12.39 1.87
C THR A 294 41.34 13.23 2.88
#